data_8837d8b4ad9141f17bb065d89853edb5
#
_entry.id   8837d8b4ad9141f17bb065d89853edb5
#
_cell.length_a   1.000
_cell.length_b   1.000
_cell.length_c   1.000
_cell.angle_alpha   90.00
_cell.angle_beta   90.00
_cell.angle_gamma   90.00
#
_symmetry.space_group_name_H-M   'P 1'
#
loop_
_entity.id
_entity.type
_entity.pdbx_description
1 polymer ?
#
loop_
_entity_poly.entity_id
_entity_poly.type
_entity_poly.pdbx_seq_one_letter_code
_entity_poly.pdbx_strand_id
1 'polypeptide(L)'
;MGDLSFEDAYDAFKETMIYGEQAGADLIHIETMSDSYEVKAAVLAAKENTSLPVFVTMIFDEKGKLLTGGDVPAVVTMLEGLRVDALGINCGMGPEQMLPILEDILKYAIGSDHRKTECRTSEAA
;
A
#
# COMPACT_ATOMS: atom_id res chain seq x y z
N MET A 1 -10.13 10.35 -3.26
CA MET A 1 -11.05 9.48 -4.04
C MET A 1 -12.03 10.25 -4.94
N GLY A 2 -11.92 11.57 -5.07
CA GLY A 2 -12.87 12.36 -5.84
C GLY A 2 -14.30 12.21 -5.29
N ASP A 3 -15.25 11.94 -6.18
CA ASP A 3 -16.67 11.80 -5.82
C ASP A 3 -17.07 10.38 -5.36
N LEU A 4 -16.12 9.42 -5.40
CA LEU A 4 -16.38 8.04 -4.97
C LEU A 4 -16.36 7.94 -3.44
N SER A 5 -17.42 7.38 -2.85
CA SER A 5 -17.47 7.14 -1.41
C SER A 5 -16.47 6.03 -0.99
N PHE A 6 -16.12 6.00 0.30
CA PHE A 6 -15.27 4.93 0.85
C PHE A 6 -15.93 3.56 0.68
N GLU A 7 -17.23 3.48 0.92
CA GLU A 7 -18.02 2.26 0.83
C GLU A 7 -18.08 1.74 -0.61
N ASP A 8 -18.30 2.62 -1.58
CA ASP A 8 -18.31 2.24 -3.00
C ASP A 8 -16.95 1.76 -3.48
N ALA A 9 -15.88 2.42 -3.05
CA ALA A 9 -14.51 1.98 -3.33
C ALA A 9 -14.23 0.61 -2.70
N TYR A 10 -14.59 0.42 -1.43
CA TYR A 10 -14.47 -0.84 -0.72
C TYR A 10 -15.20 -1.97 -1.46
N ASP A 11 -16.45 -1.77 -1.85
CA ASP A 11 -17.26 -2.78 -2.54
C ASP A 11 -16.68 -3.15 -3.92
N ALA A 12 -16.17 -2.17 -4.68
CA ALA A 12 -15.52 -2.42 -5.95
C ALA A 12 -14.22 -3.25 -5.80
N PHE A 13 -13.38 -2.90 -4.84
CA PHE A 13 -12.17 -3.67 -4.52
C PHE A 13 -12.51 -5.08 -4.04
N LYS A 14 -13.48 -5.21 -3.15
CA LYS A 14 -13.95 -6.50 -2.62
C LYS A 14 -14.36 -7.45 -3.73
N GLU A 15 -15.17 -7.00 -4.67
CA GLU A 15 -15.63 -7.81 -5.79
C GLU A 15 -14.44 -8.33 -6.60
N THR A 16 -13.53 -7.45 -7.00
CA THR A 16 -12.33 -7.81 -7.76
C THR A 16 -11.45 -8.83 -7.03
N MET A 17 -11.24 -8.63 -5.73
CA MET A 17 -10.36 -9.48 -4.93
C MET A 17 -10.94 -10.86 -4.66
N ILE A 18 -12.25 -10.98 -4.43
CA ILE A 18 -12.94 -12.26 -4.29
C ILE A 18 -12.82 -13.08 -5.58
N TYR A 19 -13.06 -12.47 -6.73
CA TYR A 19 -12.89 -13.15 -8.02
C TYR A 19 -11.44 -13.54 -8.28
N GLY A 20 -10.47 -12.70 -7.91
CA GLY A 20 -9.05 -13.01 -8.01
C GLY A 20 -8.67 -14.25 -7.19
N GLU A 21 -9.12 -14.34 -5.94
CA GLU A 21 -8.87 -15.52 -5.09
C GLU A 21 -9.54 -16.77 -5.66
N GLN A 22 -10.79 -16.67 -6.11
CA GLN A 22 -11.51 -17.78 -6.75
C GLN A 22 -10.84 -18.28 -8.04
N ALA A 23 -10.18 -17.36 -8.76
CA ALA A 23 -9.43 -17.69 -9.98
C ALA A 23 -8.04 -18.28 -9.70
N GLY A 24 -7.62 -18.38 -8.43
CA GLY A 24 -6.35 -18.98 -8.01
C GLY A 24 -5.18 -18.02 -7.88
N ALA A 25 -5.43 -16.74 -7.61
CA ALA A 25 -4.36 -15.79 -7.30
C ALA A 25 -3.63 -16.21 -6.01
N ASP A 26 -2.32 -16.01 -5.96
CA ASP A 26 -1.47 -16.34 -4.82
C ASP A 26 -1.31 -15.20 -3.82
N LEU A 27 -1.51 -13.96 -4.26
CA LEU A 27 -1.44 -12.75 -3.44
C LEU A 27 -2.28 -11.63 -4.07
N ILE A 28 -2.56 -10.61 -3.26
CA ILE A 28 -3.13 -9.35 -3.71
C ILE A 28 -2.04 -8.29 -3.69
N HIS A 29 -1.80 -7.64 -4.82
CA HIS A 29 -0.90 -6.50 -4.92
C HIS A 29 -1.71 -5.23 -5.21
N ILE A 30 -1.83 -4.37 -4.20
CA ILE A 30 -2.45 -3.05 -4.31
C ILE A 30 -1.32 -2.08 -4.67
N GLU A 31 -1.21 -1.73 -5.96
CA GLU A 31 -0.05 -0.99 -6.44
C GLU A 31 -0.36 0.46 -6.79
N THR A 32 0.66 1.32 -6.65
CA THR A 32 0.67 2.69 -7.17
C THR A 32 -0.43 3.57 -6.53
N MET A 33 -0.57 3.48 -5.22
CA MET A 33 -1.60 4.22 -4.49
C MET A 33 -1.08 5.60 -4.05
N SER A 34 -1.90 6.63 -4.26
CA SER A 34 -1.59 8.04 -3.95
C SER A 34 -2.55 8.67 -2.93
N ASP A 35 -3.55 7.92 -2.48
CA ASP A 35 -4.58 8.36 -1.54
C ASP A 35 -4.68 7.38 -0.37
N SER A 36 -4.60 7.92 0.86
CA SER A 36 -4.62 7.11 2.08
C SER A 36 -5.98 6.44 2.33
N TYR A 37 -7.09 7.10 1.97
CA TYR A 37 -8.43 6.52 2.10
C TYR A 37 -8.68 5.41 1.09
N GLU A 38 -8.24 5.61 -0.15
CA GLU A 38 -8.39 4.62 -1.20
C GLU A 38 -7.60 3.34 -0.87
N VAL A 39 -6.33 3.46 -0.48
CA VAL A 39 -5.54 2.29 -0.09
C VAL A 39 -6.10 1.61 1.15
N LYS A 40 -6.63 2.36 2.10
CA LYS A 40 -7.29 1.80 3.29
C LYS A 40 -8.52 0.98 2.89
N ALA A 41 -9.36 1.48 1.99
CA ALA A 41 -10.52 0.75 1.48
C ALA A 41 -10.10 -0.55 0.79
N ALA A 42 -9.06 -0.50 -0.05
CA ALA A 42 -8.53 -1.66 -0.75
C ALA A 42 -7.96 -2.72 0.20
N VAL A 43 -7.15 -2.30 1.19
CA VAL A 43 -6.56 -3.23 2.17
C VAL A 43 -7.64 -3.87 3.04
N LEU A 44 -8.61 -3.10 3.53
CA LEU A 44 -9.74 -3.65 4.31
C LEU A 44 -10.55 -4.64 3.47
N ALA A 45 -10.85 -4.31 2.23
CA ALA A 45 -11.55 -5.21 1.31
C ALA A 45 -10.81 -6.55 1.15
N ALA A 46 -9.49 -6.49 0.98
CA ALA A 46 -8.64 -7.69 0.88
C ALA A 46 -8.64 -8.51 2.18
N LYS A 47 -8.35 -7.86 3.31
CA LYS A 47 -8.19 -8.54 4.61
C LYS A 47 -9.49 -9.14 5.15
N GLU A 48 -10.61 -8.50 4.89
CA GLU A 48 -11.92 -8.96 5.40
C GLU A 48 -12.58 -10.01 4.51
N ASN A 49 -12.21 -10.12 3.23
CA ASN A 49 -12.90 -10.95 2.26
C ASN A 49 -12.04 -12.02 1.58
N THR A 50 -10.74 -12.04 1.81
CA THR A 50 -9.82 -13.04 1.28
C THR A 50 -8.85 -13.54 2.34
N SER A 51 -8.21 -14.67 2.07
CA SER A 51 -7.13 -15.24 2.89
C SER A 51 -5.73 -14.96 2.34
N LEU A 52 -5.65 -14.20 1.24
CA LEU A 52 -4.39 -13.98 0.51
C LEU A 52 -3.49 -12.97 1.22
N PRO A 53 -2.16 -13.11 1.07
CA PRO A 53 -1.21 -12.07 1.45
C PRO A 53 -1.50 -10.76 0.70
N VAL A 54 -1.31 -9.62 1.36
CA VAL A 54 -1.58 -8.29 0.81
C VAL A 54 -0.30 -7.48 0.77
N PHE A 55 0.13 -7.13 -0.43
CA PHE A 55 1.27 -6.25 -0.70
C PHE A 55 0.75 -4.89 -1.16
N VAL A 56 1.41 -3.84 -0.72
CA VAL A 56 1.02 -2.46 -1.06
C VAL A 56 2.22 -1.68 -1.56
N THR A 57 2.05 -0.93 -2.64
CA THR A 57 3.01 0.09 -3.04
C THR A 57 2.34 1.45 -3.13
N MET A 58 3.02 2.48 -2.59
CA MET A 58 2.55 3.85 -2.52
C MET A 58 3.40 4.75 -3.41
N ILE A 59 2.80 5.86 -3.88
CA ILE A 59 3.52 6.94 -4.56
C ILE A 59 3.66 8.12 -3.60
N PHE A 60 4.90 8.54 -3.36
CA PHE A 60 5.22 9.77 -2.65
C PHE A 60 5.88 10.78 -3.58
N ASP A 61 5.75 12.05 -3.27
CA ASP A 61 6.54 13.11 -3.88
C ASP A 61 7.94 13.20 -3.24
N GLU A 62 8.80 14.09 -3.76
CA GLU A 62 10.16 14.30 -3.26
C GLU A 62 10.23 14.75 -1.78
N LYS A 63 9.12 15.21 -1.23
CA LYS A 63 8.99 15.63 0.19
C LYS A 63 8.43 14.52 1.08
N GLY A 64 8.24 13.32 0.55
CA GLY A 64 7.63 12.21 1.27
C GLY A 64 6.15 12.40 1.56
N LYS A 65 5.41 13.07 0.66
CA LYS A 65 3.96 13.29 0.79
C LYS A 65 3.19 12.55 -0.29
N LEU A 66 2.04 12.01 0.09
CA LEU A 66 1.04 11.55 -0.87
C LEU A 66 0.39 12.73 -1.60
N LEU A 67 -0.19 12.49 -2.76
CA LEU A 67 -0.99 13.48 -3.48
C LEU A 67 -2.07 14.12 -2.59
N THR A 68 -2.66 13.36 -1.69
CA THR A 68 -3.68 13.81 -0.74
C THR A 68 -3.14 14.34 0.58
N GLY A 69 -1.81 14.43 0.73
CA GLY A 69 -1.13 15.12 1.83
C GLY A 69 -0.64 14.25 2.99
N GLY A 70 -0.91 12.95 2.99
CA GLY A 70 -0.36 12.03 4.00
C GLY A 70 1.16 11.91 3.90
N ASP A 71 1.85 11.83 5.03
CA ASP A 71 3.30 11.64 5.07
C ASP A 71 3.71 10.18 5.31
N VAL A 72 4.99 9.88 5.14
CA VAL A 72 5.53 8.52 5.29
C VAL A 72 5.20 7.91 6.66
N PRO A 73 5.43 8.58 7.81
CA PRO A 73 5.09 8.01 9.10
C PRO A 73 3.62 7.65 9.26
N ALA A 74 2.72 8.53 8.81
CA ALA A 74 1.27 8.31 8.90
C ALA A 74 0.83 7.11 8.06
N VAL A 75 1.35 7.01 6.83
CA VAL A 75 1.04 5.91 5.90
C VAL A 75 1.57 4.58 6.42
N VAL A 76 2.82 4.53 6.87
CA VAL A 76 3.42 3.31 7.42
C VAL A 76 2.65 2.85 8.65
N THR A 77 2.34 3.74 9.58
CA THR A 77 1.56 3.40 10.78
C THR A 77 0.17 2.84 10.44
N MET A 78 -0.51 3.45 9.48
CA MET A 78 -1.82 2.98 9.02
C MET A 78 -1.73 1.59 8.39
N LEU A 79 -0.81 1.37 7.45
CA LEU A 79 -0.68 0.10 6.73
C LEU A 79 -0.20 -1.03 7.63
N GLU A 80 0.68 -0.75 8.57
CA GLU A 80 1.07 -1.73 9.59
C GLU A 80 -0.08 -2.06 10.54
N GLY A 81 -0.87 -1.07 10.96
CA GLY A 81 -2.09 -1.29 11.74
C GLY A 81 -3.11 -2.16 11.02
N LEU A 82 -3.18 -2.06 9.70
CA LEU A 82 -4.00 -2.91 8.83
C LEU A 82 -3.35 -4.28 8.52
N ARG A 83 -2.14 -4.52 9.01
CA ARG A 83 -1.41 -5.79 8.88
C ARG A 83 -1.15 -6.19 7.42
N VAL A 84 -0.72 -5.26 6.58
CA VAL A 84 -0.22 -5.62 5.24
C VAL A 84 1.03 -6.50 5.37
N ASP A 85 1.22 -7.40 4.43
CA ASP A 85 2.32 -8.38 4.46
C ASP A 85 3.61 -7.81 3.86
N ALA A 86 3.50 -6.82 2.98
CA ALA A 86 4.62 -6.06 2.45
C ALA A 86 4.20 -4.64 2.10
N LEU A 87 5.13 -3.69 2.27
CA LEU A 87 4.98 -2.28 1.92
C LEU A 87 6.17 -1.83 1.09
N GLY A 88 5.92 -1.09 0.04
CA GLY A 88 6.94 -0.52 -0.82
C GLY A 88 6.52 0.80 -1.44
N ILE A 89 7.37 1.31 -2.32
CA ILE A 89 7.10 2.50 -3.13
C ILE A 89 7.40 2.22 -4.59
N ASN A 90 6.70 2.90 -5.48
CA ASN A 90 6.95 2.84 -6.90
C ASN A 90 6.59 4.16 -7.57
N CYS A 91 7.09 4.36 -8.80
CA CYS A 91 6.77 5.52 -9.62
C CYS A 91 7.15 6.89 -9.01
N GLY A 92 6.87 7.95 -9.75
CA GLY A 92 6.97 9.35 -9.31
C GLY A 92 8.36 9.95 -9.27
N MET A 93 9.41 9.16 -9.03
CA MET A 93 10.77 9.65 -8.81
C MET A 93 11.83 8.68 -9.34
N GLY A 94 13.04 9.20 -9.56
CA GLY A 94 14.20 8.36 -9.83
C GLY A 94 14.73 7.65 -8.57
N PRO A 95 15.61 6.64 -8.74
CA PRO A 95 16.13 5.85 -7.62
C PRO A 95 16.79 6.68 -6.51
N GLU A 96 17.49 7.75 -6.88
CA GLU A 96 18.17 8.61 -5.92
C GLU A 96 17.21 9.38 -5.02
N GLN A 97 16.06 9.80 -5.55
CA GLN A 97 15.03 10.49 -4.76
C GLN A 97 14.18 9.51 -3.94
N MET A 98 14.05 8.27 -4.41
CA MET A 98 13.30 7.23 -3.69
C MET A 98 14.04 6.72 -2.46
N LEU A 99 15.37 6.72 -2.47
CA LEU A 99 16.18 6.16 -1.40
C LEU A 99 15.89 6.77 -0.01
N PRO A 100 15.86 8.11 0.17
CA PRO A 100 15.51 8.70 1.46
C PRO A 100 14.12 8.31 1.97
N ILE A 101 13.15 8.16 1.07
CA ILE A 101 11.78 7.75 1.43
C ILE A 101 11.76 6.28 1.87
N LEU A 102 12.52 5.42 1.21
CA LEU A 102 12.69 4.02 1.62
C LEU A 102 13.35 3.91 3.00
N GLU A 103 14.36 4.71 3.26
CA GLU A 103 15.01 4.78 4.57
C GLU A 103 14.04 5.21 5.67
N ASP A 104 13.19 6.19 5.39
CA ASP A 104 12.15 6.63 6.32
C ASP A 104 11.09 5.52 6.55
N ILE A 105 10.64 4.85 5.51
CA ILE A 105 9.73 3.70 5.65
C ILE A 105 10.34 2.63 6.55
N LEU A 106 11.59 2.25 6.30
CA LEU A 106 12.29 1.26 7.11
C LEU A 106 12.42 1.69 8.58
N LYS A 107 12.73 2.96 8.82
CA LYS A 107 12.84 3.51 10.17
C LYS A 107 11.55 3.42 10.98
N TYR A 108 10.40 3.68 10.35
CA TYR A 108 9.11 3.62 11.03
C TYR A 108 8.51 2.21 11.07
N ALA A 109 8.83 1.36 10.10
CA ALA A 109 8.40 -0.04 10.05
C ALA A 109 9.12 -0.94 11.09
N ILE A 110 10.38 -0.66 11.42
CA ILE A 110 11.17 -1.44 12.39
C ILE A 110 10.69 -1.24 13.85
N GLY A 111 9.88 -0.22 14.12
CA GLY A 111 9.34 0.06 15.46
C GLY A 111 8.23 -0.87 15.93
N SER A 112 7.69 -1.71 15.08
CA SER A 112 6.63 -2.67 15.38
C SER A 112 7.08 -4.10 15.06
N ASP A 113 7.58 -4.77 16.09
CA ASP A 113 7.75 -6.22 16.28
C ASP A 113 7.71 -7.17 15.04
N HIS A 114 8.91 -7.62 14.63
CA HIS A 114 9.22 -8.90 13.96
C HIS A 114 8.48 -9.36 12.69
N ARG A 115 8.01 -8.47 11.82
CA ARG A 115 7.60 -8.87 10.48
C ARG A 115 8.56 -8.35 9.43
N LYS A 116 9.10 -9.26 8.61
CA LYS A 116 10.00 -8.96 7.50
C LYS A 116 9.33 -7.99 6.53
N THR A 117 9.69 -6.74 6.59
CA THR A 117 9.37 -5.77 5.55
C THR A 117 10.36 -6.00 4.41
N GLU A 118 9.98 -6.77 3.41
CA GLU A 118 10.75 -6.84 2.17
C GLU A 118 10.40 -5.61 1.34
N CYS A 119 11.31 -4.64 1.34
CA CYS A 119 11.24 -3.51 0.45
C CYS A 119 11.66 -3.96 -0.95
N ARG A 120 10.72 -4.12 -1.88
CA ARG A 120 11.02 -4.34 -3.30
C ARG A 120 10.88 -3.03 -4.04
N THR A 121 12.00 -2.55 -4.56
CA THR A 121 12.00 -1.55 -5.63
C THR A 121 11.60 -2.26 -6.92
N SER A 122 10.42 -2.00 -7.46
CA SER A 122 10.12 -2.41 -8.82
C SER A 122 10.85 -1.44 -9.75
N GLU A 123 11.97 -1.87 -10.32
CA GLU A 123 12.49 -1.21 -11.51
C GLU A 123 11.45 -1.39 -12.62
N ALA A 124 10.75 -0.31 -12.95
CA ALA A 124 9.99 -0.25 -14.18
C ALA A 124 11.02 -0.20 -15.33
N ALA A 125 11.04 -1.25 -16.10
CA ALA A 125 11.75 -1.26 -17.36
C ALA A 125 11.07 -0.31 -18.36
#